data_f6963b747dcbf6f2c0f1c5c34454855f
#
_entry.id   f6963b747dcbf6f2c0f1c5c34454855f
#
_cell.length_a   1.000
_cell.length_b   1.000
_cell.length_c   1.000
_cell.angle_alpha   90.00
_cell.angle_beta   90.00
_cell.angle_gamma   90.00
#
_symmetry.space_group_name_H-M   'P 1'
#
loop_
_entity.id
_entity.type
_entity.pdbx_description
1 polymer ?
#
loop_
_entity_poly.entity_id
_entity_poly.type
_entity_poly.pdbx_seq_one_letter_code
_entity_poly.pdbx_strand_id
1 'polypeptide(L)'
;MEKSGKFRLTSLERNWILYDVGNSAFVLMVATLIPIFFNALAAAGGLSSVEYLAYWGYASSAVTIITAVLSPILGTVADTKGFKKPIFILCVFVGIVGCCAMGAVSAWLPFLVIFVIAKVGFSGSLVFYDSMLSDVTTPERMDEVSSRGYAWGYIGSCVPFVVCLGLVLGAGSIGISQMTALNLALLLTAAWWLLTTLPLLKSYKQLYYVEVEKHAVRQSFARIGHTLRHLPEDKQVFWFLLAFFCYIDGVYTIIDMATAYGTALGLDTTGLLLALLVTQIVAFPSALIFGRLSNRYPSAKLIPVCIAAYAGIAVFAFFLTRQWQFWVLAVIVGMFQGGVQALSRSHFAKIIPPEKSGEYFGLFDICGKGASFLGTMIVSVGSQLTGSANVGVGSLILLFIVGFVLFRVSCRQGETA
;
A
#
# COMPACT_ATOMS: atom_id res chain seq x y z
N MET A 1 29.20 25.98 5.84
CA MET A 1 28.65 25.24 4.69
C MET A 1 29.39 23.93 4.60
N GLU A 2 28.93 22.91 5.32
CA GLU A 2 29.45 21.55 5.20
C GLU A 2 29.07 20.99 3.83
N LYS A 3 30.05 20.47 3.10
CA LYS A 3 29.83 19.83 1.81
C LYS A 3 28.82 18.70 2.01
N SER A 4 27.63 18.83 1.43
CA SER A 4 26.61 17.79 1.35
C SER A 4 27.25 16.51 0.78
N GLY A 5 27.72 15.64 1.67
CA GLY A 5 28.20 14.32 1.29
C GLY A 5 27.03 13.58 0.64
N LYS A 6 27.25 12.91 -0.49
CA LYS A 6 26.23 12.06 -1.16
C LYS A 6 25.65 11.13 -0.12
N PHE A 7 24.31 11.17 0.08
CA PHE A 7 23.61 10.22 0.94
C PHE A 7 23.88 8.79 0.48
N ARG A 8 24.56 8.03 1.33
CA ARG A 8 24.89 6.62 1.06
C ARG A 8 24.01 5.73 1.93
N LEU A 9 23.35 4.78 1.31
CA LEU A 9 22.58 3.75 2.01
C LEU A 9 23.52 2.78 2.73
N THR A 10 23.17 2.41 3.94
CA THR A 10 23.77 1.25 4.63
C THR A 10 23.34 -0.05 3.95
N SER A 11 24.03 -1.13 4.24
CA SER A 11 23.66 -2.45 3.69
C SER A 11 22.27 -2.87 4.16
N LEU A 12 21.92 -2.59 5.42
CA LEU A 12 20.62 -2.93 5.98
C LEU A 12 19.48 -2.09 5.34
N GLU A 13 19.67 -0.77 5.18
CA GLU A 13 18.73 0.10 4.49
C GLU A 13 18.47 -0.35 3.04
N ARG A 14 19.53 -0.73 2.32
CA ARG A 14 19.39 -1.26 0.96
C ARG A 14 18.61 -2.56 0.91
N ASN A 15 18.86 -3.48 1.85
CA ASN A 15 18.17 -4.75 1.92
C ASN A 15 16.69 -4.57 2.30
N TRP A 16 16.36 -3.59 3.13
CA TRP A 16 15.00 -3.21 3.45
C TRP A 16 14.27 -2.64 2.21
N ILE A 17 14.92 -1.78 1.44
CA ILE A 17 14.39 -1.25 0.16
C ILE A 17 14.14 -2.37 -0.85
N LEU A 18 15.00 -3.39 -0.93
CA LEU A 18 14.83 -4.52 -1.83
C LEU A 18 13.55 -5.33 -1.55
N TYR A 19 13.12 -5.40 -0.31
CA TYR A 19 11.83 -6.01 0.01
C TYR A 19 10.66 -5.26 -0.65
N ASP A 20 10.69 -3.93 -0.67
CA ASP A 20 9.66 -3.11 -1.32
C ASP A 20 9.61 -3.34 -2.84
N VAL A 21 10.77 -3.51 -3.48
CA VAL A 21 10.88 -3.92 -4.88
C VAL A 21 10.18 -5.25 -5.15
N GLY A 22 10.29 -6.21 -4.23
CA GLY A 22 9.69 -7.54 -4.37
C GLY A 22 8.20 -7.55 -4.18
N ASN A 23 7.75 -7.00 -3.06
CA ASN A 23 6.34 -7.05 -2.69
C ASN A 23 5.45 -6.22 -3.61
N SER A 24 5.96 -5.11 -4.16
CA SER A 24 5.22 -4.25 -5.09
C SER A 24 4.85 -4.96 -6.40
N ALA A 25 5.59 -5.99 -6.81
CA ALA A 25 5.21 -6.82 -7.96
C ALA A 25 3.89 -7.55 -7.71
N PHE A 26 3.68 -8.10 -6.51
CA PHE A 26 2.42 -8.73 -6.15
C PHE A 26 1.25 -7.74 -6.13
N VAL A 27 1.49 -6.48 -5.74
CA VAL A 27 0.47 -5.41 -5.80
C VAL A 27 -0.03 -5.20 -7.23
N LEU A 28 0.88 -5.09 -8.20
CA LEU A 28 0.50 -4.93 -9.62
C LEU A 28 -0.24 -6.16 -10.14
N MET A 29 0.15 -7.38 -9.74
CA MET A 29 -0.55 -8.61 -10.11
C MET A 29 -1.98 -8.62 -9.59
N VAL A 30 -2.20 -8.21 -8.34
CA VAL A 30 -3.53 -8.12 -7.72
C VAL A 30 -4.41 -7.10 -8.42
N ALA A 31 -3.83 -5.99 -8.86
CA ALA A 31 -4.56 -4.93 -9.54
C ALA A 31 -4.89 -5.25 -11.02
N THR A 32 -4.23 -6.26 -11.62
CA THR A 32 -4.28 -6.49 -13.07
C THR A 32 -4.55 -7.94 -13.47
N LEU A 33 -3.55 -8.83 -13.34
CA LEU A 33 -3.61 -10.19 -13.90
C LEU A 33 -4.42 -11.16 -13.04
N ILE A 34 -4.39 -11.04 -11.71
CA ILE A 34 -5.16 -11.93 -10.81
C ILE A 34 -6.67 -11.81 -11.04
N PRO A 35 -7.29 -10.61 -11.18
CA PRO A 35 -8.69 -10.49 -11.56
C PRO A 35 -9.02 -11.13 -12.91
N ILE A 36 -8.14 -11.02 -13.90
CA ILE A 36 -8.30 -11.65 -15.21
C ILE A 36 -8.30 -13.19 -15.07
N PHE A 37 -7.37 -13.72 -14.27
CA PHE A 37 -7.29 -15.15 -13.99
C PHE A 37 -8.55 -15.66 -13.29
N PHE A 38 -8.99 -14.95 -12.26
CA PHE A 38 -10.24 -15.28 -11.57
C PHE A 38 -11.46 -15.23 -12.49
N ASN A 39 -11.56 -14.22 -13.36
CA ASN A 39 -12.66 -14.11 -14.32
C ASN A 39 -12.69 -15.31 -15.28
N ALA A 40 -11.54 -15.77 -15.75
CA ALA A 40 -11.45 -16.95 -16.61
C ALA A 40 -11.94 -18.23 -15.90
N LEU A 41 -11.55 -18.42 -14.62
CA LEU A 41 -12.02 -19.56 -13.81
C LEU A 41 -13.50 -19.44 -13.45
N ALA A 42 -13.99 -18.26 -13.17
CA ALA A 42 -15.39 -17.98 -12.86
C ALA A 42 -16.30 -18.31 -14.06
N ALA A 43 -15.91 -17.86 -15.25
CA ALA A 43 -16.61 -18.14 -16.50
C ALA A 43 -16.62 -19.64 -16.80
N ALA A 44 -15.49 -20.33 -16.64
CA ALA A 44 -15.39 -21.78 -16.80
C ALA A 44 -16.27 -22.55 -15.77
N GLY A 45 -16.46 -21.97 -14.57
CA GLY A 45 -17.35 -22.48 -13.53
C GLY A 45 -18.83 -22.11 -13.71
N GLY A 46 -19.21 -21.43 -14.80
CA GLY A 46 -20.59 -21.05 -15.10
C GLY A 46 -21.11 -19.82 -14.34
N LEU A 47 -20.24 -19.05 -13.70
CA LEU A 47 -20.61 -17.80 -13.03
C LEU A 47 -20.93 -16.70 -14.05
N SER A 48 -21.99 -15.94 -13.79
CA SER A 48 -22.29 -14.71 -14.51
C SER A 48 -21.29 -13.59 -14.17
N SER A 49 -21.21 -12.57 -15.01
CA SER A 49 -20.36 -11.39 -14.74
C SER A 49 -20.73 -10.66 -13.45
N VAL A 50 -22.01 -10.70 -13.06
CA VAL A 50 -22.48 -10.10 -11.81
C VAL A 50 -21.98 -10.91 -10.60
N GLU A 51 -22.07 -12.24 -10.65
CA GLU A 51 -21.58 -13.13 -9.59
C GLU A 51 -20.06 -13.06 -9.47
N TYR A 52 -19.34 -13.04 -10.59
CA TYR A 52 -17.89 -12.82 -10.61
C TYR A 52 -17.51 -11.56 -9.82
N LEU A 53 -18.15 -10.43 -10.13
CA LEU A 53 -17.85 -9.15 -9.48
C LEU A 53 -18.21 -9.17 -7.99
N ALA A 54 -19.34 -9.80 -7.63
CA ALA A 54 -19.77 -9.93 -6.25
C ALA A 54 -18.79 -10.77 -5.42
N TYR A 55 -18.37 -11.95 -5.91
CA TYR A 55 -17.41 -12.82 -5.21
C TYR A 55 -16.03 -12.18 -5.10
N TRP A 56 -15.57 -11.44 -6.11
CA TRP A 56 -14.33 -10.68 -6.01
C TRP A 56 -14.41 -9.60 -4.92
N GLY A 57 -15.52 -8.90 -4.85
CA GLY A 57 -15.81 -7.91 -3.80
C GLY A 57 -15.85 -8.53 -2.40
N TYR A 58 -16.50 -9.70 -2.24
CA TYR A 58 -16.54 -10.41 -0.97
C TYR A 58 -15.15 -10.88 -0.53
N ALA A 59 -14.33 -11.41 -1.46
CA ALA A 59 -12.97 -11.83 -1.17
C ALA A 59 -12.10 -10.62 -0.72
N SER A 60 -12.18 -9.50 -1.42
CA SER A 60 -11.47 -8.26 -1.07
C SER A 60 -11.90 -7.72 0.30
N SER A 61 -13.22 -7.72 0.58
CA SER A 61 -13.76 -7.33 1.89
C SER A 61 -13.30 -8.25 3.02
N ALA A 62 -13.29 -9.56 2.78
CA ALA A 62 -12.77 -10.54 3.75
C ALA A 62 -11.30 -10.29 4.08
N VAL A 63 -10.45 -10.02 3.08
CA VAL A 63 -9.05 -9.63 3.31
C VAL A 63 -8.97 -8.41 4.22
N THR A 64 -9.74 -7.36 3.94
CA THR A 64 -9.73 -6.12 4.72
C THR A 64 -10.13 -6.36 6.17
N ILE A 65 -11.22 -7.09 6.40
CA ILE A 65 -11.70 -7.40 7.76
C ILE A 65 -10.68 -8.25 8.53
N ILE A 66 -10.17 -9.33 7.91
CA ILE A 66 -9.19 -10.22 8.53
C ILE A 66 -7.92 -9.45 8.88
N THR A 67 -7.39 -8.64 7.97
CA THR A 67 -6.17 -7.87 8.22
C THR A 67 -6.40 -6.77 9.25
N ALA A 68 -7.53 -6.07 9.24
CA ALA A 68 -7.85 -5.06 10.25
C ALA A 68 -7.87 -5.62 11.68
N VAL A 69 -8.30 -6.88 11.85
CA VAL A 69 -8.27 -7.56 13.15
C VAL A 69 -6.88 -8.09 13.47
N LEU A 70 -6.21 -8.72 12.50
CA LEU A 70 -4.92 -9.39 12.76
C LEU A 70 -3.75 -8.42 12.88
N SER A 71 -3.73 -7.32 12.13
CA SER A 71 -2.58 -6.40 12.06
C SER A 71 -2.18 -5.84 13.44
N PRO A 72 -3.07 -5.28 14.26
CA PRO A 72 -2.68 -4.76 15.57
C PRO A 72 -2.32 -5.88 16.55
N ILE A 73 -3.00 -7.03 16.49
CA ILE A 73 -2.71 -8.18 17.37
C ILE A 73 -1.32 -8.73 17.09
N LEU A 74 -1.04 -9.05 15.82
CA LEU A 74 0.26 -9.58 15.40
C LEU A 74 1.36 -8.53 15.59
N GLY A 75 1.06 -7.24 15.36
CA GLY A 75 1.96 -6.12 15.61
C GLY A 75 2.41 -6.07 17.07
N THR A 76 1.47 -6.14 18.01
CA THR A 76 1.77 -6.15 19.45
C THR A 76 2.59 -7.38 19.87
N VAL A 77 2.30 -8.56 19.30
CA VAL A 77 3.09 -9.78 19.53
C VAL A 77 4.51 -9.61 18.97
N ALA A 78 4.64 -9.03 17.79
CA ALA A 78 5.92 -8.83 17.11
C ALA A 78 6.85 -7.85 17.85
N ASP A 79 6.31 -6.93 18.65
CA ASP A 79 7.12 -6.03 19.47
C ASP A 79 7.81 -6.75 20.63
N THR A 80 7.41 -7.98 20.95
CA THR A 80 8.13 -8.82 21.91
C THR A 80 9.49 -9.23 21.33
N LYS A 81 10.50 -9.28 22.20
CA LYS A 81 11.89 -9.63 21.85
C LYS A 81 11.98 -10.91 21.00
N GLY A 82 12.53 -10.77 19.80
CA GLY A 82 12.78 -11.88 18.88
C GLY A 82 11.57 -12.37 18.08
N PHE A 83 10.36 -11.80 18.24
CA PHE A 83 9.16 -12.26 17.54
C PHE A 83 8.93 -11.57 16.19
N LYS A 84 9.39 -10.32 15.99
CA LYS A 84 9.12 -9.54 14.77
C LYS A 84 9.58 -10.25 13.49
N LYS A 85 10.80 -10.77 13.46
CA LYS A 85 11.35 -11.48 12.31
C LYS A 85 10.64 -12.80 11.99
N PRO A 86 10.39 -13.72 12.93
CA PRO A 86 9.63 -14.94 12.67
C PRO A 86 8.21 -14.70 12.14
N ILE A 87 7.49 -13.73 12.70
CA ILE A 87 6.13 -13.41 12.25
C ILE A 87 6.16 -12.79 10.85
N PHE A 88 7.12 -11.91 10.56
CA PHE A 88 7.35 -11.39 9.22
C PHE A 88 7.61 -12.52 8.22
N ILE A 89 8.51 -13.45 8.54
CA ILE A 89 8.80 -14.63 7.69
C ILE A 89 7.53 -15.45 7.43
N LEU A 90 6.73 -15.70 8.47
CA LEU A 90 5.47 -16.44 8.33
C LEU A 90 4.51 -15.74 7.36
N CYS A 91 4.32 -14.43 7.50
CA CYS A 91 3.45 -13.64 6.63
C CYS A 91 3.94 -13.65 5.18
N VAL A 92 5.24 -13.45 4.96
CA VAL A 92 5.86 -13.52 3.62
C VAL A 92 5.70 -14.93 3.03
N PHE A 93 5.95 -15.96 3.81
CA PHE A 93 5.81 -17.36 3.37
C PHE A 93 4.37 -17.67 2.94
N VAL A 94 3.38 -17.29 3.75
CA VAL A 94 1.95 -17.46 3.42
C VAL A 94 1.61 -16.71 2.13
N GLY A 95 2.10 -15.49 1.94
CA GLY A 95 1.88 -14.71 0.73
C GLY A 95 2.49 -15.37 -0.51
N ILE A 96 3.75 -15.79 -0.45
CA ILE A 96 4.49 -16.40 -1.57
C ILE A 96 3.90 -17.77 -1.93
N VAL A 97 3.69 -18.63 -0.92
CA VAL A 97 3.09 -19.97 -1.15
C VAL A 97 1.68 -19.85 -1.70
N GLY A 98 0.88 -18.91 -1.18
CA GLY A 98 -0.45 -18.63 -1.71
C GLY A 98 -0.40 -18.12 -3.15
N CYS A 99 0.56 -17.24 -3.50
CA CYS A 99 0.77 -16.79 -4.87
C CYS A 99 1.07 -17.96 -5.82
N CYS A 100 1.95 -18.89 -5.43
CA CYS A 100 2.22 -20.09 -6.20
C CYS A 100 0.98 -21.02 -6.30
N ALA A 101 0.28 -21.22 -5.18
CA ALA A 101 -0.85 -22.13 -5.10
C ALA A 101 -2.07 -21.68 -5.92
N MET A 102 -2.28 -20.36 -6.09
CA MET A 102 -3.30 -19.83 -6.99
C MET A 102 -3.17 -20.39 -8.42
N GLY A 103 -1.95 -20.56 -8.91
CA GLY A 103 -1.69 -21.11 -10.24
C GLY A 103 -1.95 -22.64 -10.34
N ALA A 104 -2.02 -23.34 -9.23
CA ALA A 104 -2.20 -24.80 -9.22
C ALA A 104 -3.66 -25.26 -9.21
N VAL A 105 -4.62 -24.34 -9.05
CA VAL A 105 -6.07 -24.65 -8.96
C VAL A 105 -6.81 -24.28 -10.24
N SER A 106 -7.78 -25.11 -10.60
CA SER A 106 -8.60 -24.94 -11.81
C SER A 106 -10.05 -24.53 -11.52
N ALA A 107 -10.43 -24.42 -10.23
CA ALA A 107 -11.77 -24.04 -9.82
C ALA A 107 -11.76 -22.64 -9.16
N TRP A 108 -12.81 -21.86 -9.42
CA TRP A 108 -12.90 -20.47 -8.99
C TRP A 108 -12.95 -20.28 -7.46
N LEU A 109 -13.64 -21.16 -6.72
CA LEU A 109 -13.78 -21.02 -5.26
C LEU A 109 -12.47 -21.32 -4.51
N PRO A 110 -11.75 -22.42 -4.75
CA PRO A 110 -10.40 -22.63 -4.19
C PRO A 110 -9.44 -21.48 -4.53
N PHE A 111 -9.51 -20.94 -5.76
CA PHE A 111 -8.69 -19.79 -6.17
C PHE A 111 -8.94 -18.59 -5.27
N LEU A 112 -10.22 -18.21 -5.03
CA LEU A 112 -10.57 -17.09 -4.15
C LEU A 112 -10.12 -17.31 -2.71
N VAL A 113 -10.30 -18.52 -2.18
CA VAL A 113 -9.86 -18.83 -0.80
C VAL A 113 -8.34 -18.68 -0.67
N ILE A 114 -7.58 -19.20 -1.65
CA ILE A 114 -6.12 -19.07 -1.67
C ILE A 114 -5.72 -17.60 -1.85
N PHE A 115 -6.42 -16.86 -2.70
CA PHE A 115 -6.19 -15.41 -2.88
C PHE A 115 -6.37 -14.64 -1.57
N VAL A 116 -7.44 -14.91 -0.82
CA VAL A 116 -7.67 -14.26 0.49
C VAL A 116 -6.51 -14.57 1.44
N ILE A 117 -6.10 -15.83 1.54
CA ILE A 117 -4.97 -16.25 2.40
C ILE A 117 -3.67 -15.57 1.97
N ALA A 118 -3.36 -15.59 0.68
CA ALA A 118 -2.15 -14.95 0.13
C ALA A 118 -2.13 -13.45 0.39
N LYS A 119 -3.26 -12.77 0.17
CA LYS A 119 -3.40 -11.33 0.35
C LYS A 119 -3.34 -10.92 1.82
N VAL A 120 -3.88 -11.74 2.74
CA VAL A 120 -3.73 -11.55 4.20
C VAL A 120 -2.26 -11.70 4.61
N GLY A 121 -1.56 -12.73 4.12
CA GLY A 121 -0.13 -12.89 4.35
C GLY A 121 0.68 -11.69 3.83
N PHE A 122 0.43 -11.26 2.61
CA PHE A 122 1.02 -10.05 2.02
C PHE A 122 0.78 -8.82 2.90
N SER A 123 -0.46 -8.56 3.26
CA SER A 123 -0.86 -7.40 4.06
C SER A 123 -0.21 -7.41 5.45
N GLY A 124 -0.18 -8.57 6.11
CA GLY A 124 0.50 -8.72 7.40
C GLY A 124 2.01 -8.45 7.27
N SER A 125 2.64 -8.92 6.19
CA SER A 125 4.07 -8.68 5.97
C SER A 125 4.42 -7.20 5.87
N LEU A 126 3.53 -6.37 5.29
CA LEU A 126 3.74 -4.92 5.18
C LEU A 126 3.74 -4.23 6.55
N VAL A 127 2.87 -4.64 7.48
CA VAL A 127 2.85 -4.09 8.85
C VAL A 127 4.21 -4.25 9.53
N PHE A 128 4.79 -5.46 9.41
CA PHE A 128 6.11 -5.71 10.01
C PHE A 128 7.22 -5.02 9.24
N TYR A 129 7.17 -5.01 7.93
CA TYR A 129 8.10 -4.28 7.08
C TYR A 129 8.15 -2.80 7.43
N ASP A 130 6.99 -2.15 7.57
CA ASP A 130 6.91 -0.73 7.92
C ASP A 130 7.41 -0.49 9.36
N SER A 131 7.07 -1.37 10.30
CA SER A 131 7.53 -1.27 11.69
C SER A 131 9.04 -1.52 11.85
N MET A 132 9.69 -2.22 10.90
CA MET A 132 11.14 -2.41 10.88
C MET A 132 11.90 -1.12 10.56
N LEU A 133 11.25 -0.07 10.06
CA LEU A 133 11.92 1.17 9.68
C LEU A 133 12.71 1.77 10.86
N SER A 134 12.18 1.69 12.09
CA SER A 134 12.85 2.13 13.32
C SER A 134 14.09 1.29 13.64
N ASP A 135 14.10 -0.01 13.31
CA ASP A 135 15.25 -0.90 13.51
C ASP A 135 16.32 -0.76 12.41
N VAL A 136 15.91 -0.31 11.24
CA VAL A 136 16.75 -0.30 10.01
C VAL A 136 17.55 0.98 9.88
N THR A 137 17.00 2.12 10.34
CA THR A 137 17.62 3.42 10.14
C THR A 137 17.34 4.38 11.31
N THR A 138 18.07 5.51 11.34
CA THR A 138 17.89 6.54 12.38
C THR A 138 16.79 7.55 11.99
N PRO A 139 16.18 8.25 12.95
CA PRO A 139 15.10 9.21 12.68
C PRO A 139 15.44 10.27 11.63
N GLU A 140 16.70 10.72 11.58
CA GLU A 140 17.16 11.74 10.62
C GLU A 140 17.18 11.22 9.18
N ARG A 141 17.29 9.90 9.00
CA ARG A 141 17.39 9.23 7.70
C ARG A 141 16.09 8.61 7.23
N MET A 142 15.10 8.44 8.14
CA MET A 142 13.85 7.71 7.87
C MET A 142 13.11 8.23 6.63
N ASP A 143 13.01 9.55 6.44
CA ASP A 143 12.29 10.13 5.30
C ASP A 143 12.91 9.75 3.97
N GLU A 144 14.25 9.81 3.87
CA GLU A 144 14.94 9.47 2.63
C GLU A 144 14.95 7.95 2.37
N VAL A 145 15.14 7.14 3.41
CA VAL A 145 15.10 5.67 3.31
C VAL A 145 13.70 5.20 2.90
N SER A 146 12.66 5.73 3.55
CA SER A 146 11.27 5.43 3.23
C SER A 146 10.90 5.83 1.78
N SER A 147 11.31 7.04 1.36
CA SER A 147 11.07 7.53 0.00
C SER A 147 11.78 6.69 -1.05
N ARG A 148 12.99 6.20 -0.76
CA ARG A 148 13.71 5.28 -1.65
C ARG A 148 13.04 3.90 -1.71
N GLY A 149 12.47 3.41 -0.60
CA GLY A 149 11.68 2.17 -0.59
C GLY A 149 10.55 2.26 -1.62
N TYR A 150 9.68 3.25 -1.49
CA TYR A 150 8.59 3.49 -2.44
C TYR A 150 9.08 3.71 -3.87
N ALA A 151 10.11 4.55 -4.07
CA ALA A 151 10.67 4.80 -5.40
C ALA A 151 11.10 3.50 -6.09
N TRP A 152 11.95 2.72 -5.44
CA TRP A 152 12.43 1.46 -6.00
C TRP A 152 11.32 0.40 -6.10
N GLY A 153 10.30 0.43 -5.23
CA GLY A 153 9.11 -0.38 -5.33
C GLY A 153 8.34 -0.10 -6.62
N TYR A 154 8.09 1.17 -6.94
CA TYR A 154 7.37 1.55 -8.16
C TYR A 154 8.07 1.06 -9.43
N ILE A 155 9.33 1.38 -9.62
CA ILE A 155 10.04 0.98 -10.84
C ILE A 155 10.41 -0.51 -10.84
N GLY A 156 10.74 -1.07 -9.68
CA GLY A 156 11.12 -2.47 -9.55
C GLY A 156 9.97 -3.44 -9.79
N SER A 157 8.73 -3.04 -9.49
CA SER A 157 7.54 -3.83 -9.80
C SER A 157 7.19 -3.84 -11.28
N CYS A 158 7.57 -2.80 -12.02
CA CYS A 158 7.33 -2.73 -13.47
C CYS A 158 8.10 -3.83 -14.23
N VAL A 159 9.29 -4.21 -13.76
CA VAL A 159 10.13 -5.22 -14.43
C VAL A 159 9.44 -6.58 -14.52
N PRO A 160 9.08 -7.26 -13.41
CA PRO A 160 8.36 -8.53 -13.49
C PRO A 160 6.99 -8.37 -14.11
N PHE A 161 6.30 -7.24 -13.90
CA PHE A 161 4.99 -6.98 -14.48
C PHE A 161 5.01 -6.96 -16.01
N VAL A 162 5.96 -6.25 -16.63
CA VAL A 162 6.09 -6.21 -18.11
C VAL A 162 6.40 -7.60 -18.65
N VAL A 163 7.25 -8.38 -17.98
CA VAL A 163 7.54 -9.77 -18.39
C VAL A 163 6.30 -10.63 -18.28
N CYS A 164 5.54 -10.55 -17.17
CA CYS A 164 4.30 -11.29 -16.98
C CYS A 164 3.24 -10.92 -18.03
N LEU A 165 3.08 -9.62 -18.28
CA LEU A 165 2.12 -9.13 -19.29
C LEU A 165 2.51 -9.60 -20.70
N GLY A 166 3.79 -9.49 -21.06
CA GLY A 166 4.31 -10.00 -22.32
C GLY A 166 4.09 -11.50 -22.50
N LEU A 167 4.28 -12.28 -21.42
CA LEU A 167 4.02 -13.72 -21.40
C LEU A 167 2.54 -14.04 -21.64
N VAL A 168 1.64 -13.32 -20.96
CA VAL A 168 0.19 -13.55 -21.08
C VAL A 168 -0.34 -13.11 -22.45
N LEU A 169 0.06 -11.94 -22.96
CA LEU A 169 -0.36 -11.46 -24.27
C LEU A 169 0.28 -12.26 -25.43
N GLY A 170 1.52 -12.72 -25.24
CA GLY A 170 2.25 -13.52 -26.24
C GLY A 170 1.97 -15.03 -26.18
N ALA A 171 1.12 -15.52 -25.28
CA ALA A 171 0.90 -16.94 -25.04
C ALA A 171 0.59 -17.73 -26.32
N GLY A 172 -0.30 -17.22 -27.15
CA GLY A 172 -0.65 -17.86 -28.43
C GLY A 172 0.53 -17.93 -29.42
N SER A 173 1.39 -16.93 -29.44
CA SER A 173 2.56 -16.88 -30.34
C SER A 173 3.67 -17.85 -29.91
N ILE A 174 3.76 -18.19 -28.63
CA ILE A 174 4.73 -19.14 -28.08
C ILE A 174 4.14 -20.55 -27.88
N GLY A 175 2.89 -20.77 -28.31
CA GLY A 175 2.24 -22.09 -28.31
C GLY A 175 1.82 -22.61 -26.93
N ILE A 176 1.64 -21.74 -25.93
CA ILE A 176 1.10 -22.11 -24.59
C ILE A 176 -0.32 -21.58 -24.40
N SER A 177 -1.07 -22.25 -23.52
CA SER A 177 -2.41 -21.74 -23.17
C SER A 177 -2.30 -20.45 -22.34
N GLN A 178 -3.30 -19.60 -22.44
CA GLN A 178 -3.39 -18.38 -21.63
C GLN A 178 -3.37 -18.70 -20.12
N MET A 179 -3.99 -19.82 -19.73
CA MET A 179 -3.98 -20.31 -18.36
C MET A 179 -2.56 -20.68 -17.89
N THR A 180 -1.79 -21.36 -18.74
CA THR A 180 -0.38 -21.68 -18.46
C THR A 180 0.47 -20.42 -18.33
N ALA A 181 0.23 -19.42 -19.20
CA ALA A 181 0.94 -18.15 -19.13
C ALA A 181 0.65 -17.39 -17.82
N LEU A 182 -0.61 -17.37 -17.36
CA LEU A 182 -1.01 -16.78 -16.09
C LEU A 182 -0.39 -17.52 -14.90
N ASN A 183 -0.33 -18.86 -14.94
CA ASN A 183 0.34 -19.65 -13.90
C ASN A 183 1.84 -19.33 -13.83
N LEU A 184 2.51 -19.24 -14.96
CA LEU A 184 3.92 -18.84 -15.03
C LEU A 184 4.15 -17.42 -14.51
N ALA A 185 3.23 -16.49 -14.80
CA ALA A 185 3.29 -15.13 -14.29
C ALA A 185 3.19 -15.08 -12.75
N LEU A 186 2.32 -15.90 -12.13
CA LEU A 186 2.23 -16.02 -10.67
C LEU A 186 3.50 -16.61 -10.06
N LEU A 187 4.07 -17.65 -10.67
CA LEU A 187 5.34 -18.25 -10.22
C LEU A 187 6.52 -17.28 -10.33
N LEU A 188 6.60 -16.52 -11.41
CA LEU A 188 7.63 -15.50 -11.62
C LEU A 188 7.51 -14.39 -10.57
N THR A 189 6.30 -13.94 -10.28
CA THR A 189 6.04 -12.94 -9.24
C THR A 189 6.43 -13.45 -7.86
N ALA A 190 6.07 -14.69 -7.52
CA ALA A 190 6.43 -15.33 -6.27
C ALA A 190 7.98 -15.48 -6.13
N ALA A 191 8.65 -15.91 -7.19
CA ALA A 191 10.11 -16.02 -7.22
C ALA A 191 10.79 -14.64 -7.08
N TRP A 192 10.30 -13.62 -7.77
CA TRP A 192 10.79 -12.25 -7.64
C TRP A 192 10.68 -11.74 -6.22
N TRP A 193 9.50 -11.89 -5.60
CA TRP A 193 9.27 -11.49 -4.22
C TRP A 193 10.17 -12.26 -3.24
N LEU A 194 10.30 -13.57 -3.40
CA LEU A 194 11.19 -14.39 -2.56
C LEU A 194 12.65 -13.91 -2.65
N LEU A 195 13.20 -13.81 -3.87
CA LEU A 195 14.61 -13.47 -4.09
C LEU A 195 14.97 -12.09 -3.53
N THR A 196 14.09 -11.12 -3.68
CA THR A 196 14.31 -9.75 -3.16
C THR A 196 14.10 -9.66 -1.65
N THR A 197 13.37 -10.59 -1.02
CA THR A 197 13.18 -10.68 0.44
C THR A 197 14.40 -11.28 1.16
N LEU A 198 15.10 -12.24 0.55
CA LEU A 198 16.20 -12.98 1.20
C LEU A 198 17.29 -12.09 1.80
N PRO A 199 17.76 -10.99 1.16
CA PRO A 199 18.77 -10.12 1.76
C PRO A 199 18.31 -9.47 3.07
N LEU A 200 17.06 -9.04 3.16
CA LEU A 200 16.50 -8.50 4.39
C LEU A 200 16.43 -9.56 5.49
N LEU A 201 15.97 -10.78 5.17
CA LEU A 201 15.90 -11.87 6.13
C LEU A 201 17.26 -12.24 6.71
N LYS A 202 18.34 -12.13 5.91
CA LYS A 202 19.71 -12.42 6.38
C LYS A 202 20.28 -11.33 7.28
N SER A 203 19.97 -10.06 7.01
CA SER A 203 20.61 -8.91 7.65
C SER A 203 19.81 -8.31 8.80
N TYR A 204 18.49 -8.47 8.82
CA TYR A 204 17.63 -7.85 9.81
C TYR A 204 17.79 -8.46 11.21
N LYS A 205 17.90 -7.56 12.19
CA LYS A 205 17.86 -7.85 13.62
C LYS A 205 16.93 -6.85 14.28
N GLN A 206 16.06 -7.31 15.17
CA GLN A 206 15.19 -6.46 15.98
C GLN A 206 16.03 -5.72 17.01
N LEU A 207 16.03 -4.39 16.98
CA LEU A 207 16.77 -3.54 17.92
C LEU A 207 15.85 -3.07 19.06
N TYR A 208 14.64 -2.65 18.72
CA TYR A 208 13.65 -2.14 19.66
C TYR A 208 12.59 -3.20 19.93
N TYR A 209 12.35 -3.49 21.21
CA TYR A 209 11.40 -4.51 21.64
C TYR A 209 10.92 -4.26 23.07
N VAL A 210 9.81 -4.91 23.40
CA VAL A 210 9.29 -4.98 24.76
C VAL A 210 9.72 -6.32 25.37
N GLU A 211 10.30 -6.27 26.58
CA GLU A 211 10.60 -7.49 27.32
C GLU A 211 9.33 -8.01 28.00
N VAL A 212 9.04 -9.29 27.80
CA VAL A 212 7.89 -9.96 28.40
C VAL A 212 8.37 -11.25 29.06
N GLU A 213 8.19 -11.36 30.37
CA GLU A 213 8.72 -12.49 31.14
C GLU A 213 7.93 -13.78 30.97
N LYS A 214 6.58 -13.74 30.84
CA LYS A 214 5.71 -14.93 30.66
C LYS A 214 4.43 -14.56 29.92
N HIS A 215 3.88 -15.50 29.10
CA HIS A 215 2.59 -15.36 28.41
C HIS A 215 2.48 -14.19 27.42
N ALA A 216 3.49 -13.99 26.58
CA ALA A 216 3.59 -12.88 25.60
C ALA A 216 2.29 -12.63 24.80
N VAL A 217 1.65 -13.66 24.25
CA VAL A 217 0.43 -13.52 23.45
C VAL A 217 -0.74 -12.97 24.28
N ARG A 218 -0.99 -13.52 25.49
CA ARG A 218 -2.08 -13.05 26.35
C ARG A 218 -1.87 -11.60 26.81
N GLN A 219 -0.64 -11.25 27.14
CA GLN A 219 -0.28 -9.88 27.52
C GLN A 219 -0.41 -8.91 26.34
N SER A 220 -0.15 -9.37 25.10
CA SER A 220 -0.33 -8.55 23.91
C SER A 220 -1.79 -8.12 23.69
N PHE A 221 -2.77 -8.99 23.97
CA PHE A 221 -4.19 -8.59 23.92
C PHE A 221 -4.54 -7.51 24.98
N ALA A 222 -3.99 -7.64 26.18
CA ALA A 222 -4.18 -6.62 27.23
C ALA A 222 -3.49 -5.29 26.85
N ARG A 223 -2.30 -5.36 26.27
CA ARG A 223 -1.53 -4.19 25.79
C ARG A 223 -2.26 -3.44 24.70
N ILE A 224 -2.76 -4.11 23.67
CA ILE A 224 -3.50 -3.43 22.60
C ILE A 224 -4.77 -2.77 23.12
N GLY A 225 -5.51 -3.43 24.03
CA GLY A 225 -6.65 -2.82 24.70
C GLY A 225 -6.28 -1.57 25.51
N HIS A 226 -5.13 -1.61 26.19
CA HIS A 226 -4.57 -0.46 26.91
C HIS A 226 -4.18 0.66 25.94
N THR A 227 -3.45 0.36 24.86
CA THR A 227 -3.01 1.35 23.88
C THR A 227 -4.20 2.01 23.19
N LEU A 228 -5.21 1.25 22.78
CA LEU A 228 -6.44 1.82 22.17
C LEU A 228 -7.18 2.75 23.14
N ARG A 229 -7.22 2.41 24.42
CA ARG A 229 -7.89 3.22 25.43
C ARG A 229 -7.13 4.52 25.74
N HIS A 230 -5.79 4.49 25.70
CA HIS A 230 -4.94 5.64 26.04
C HIS A 230 -4.42 6.39 24.80
N LEU A 231 -4.71 5.89 23.59
CA LEU A 231 -4.34 6.55 22.34
C LEU A 231 -4.79 8.03 22.27
N PRO A 232 -5.99 8.43 22.77
CA PRO A 232 -6.39 9.84 22.80
C PRO A 232 -5.56 10.74 23.75
N GLU A 233 -4.81 10.15 24.67
CA GLU A 233 -3.91 10.88 25.58
C GLU A 233 -2.64 11.31 24.84
N ASP A 234 -2.14 10.49 23.90
CA ASP A 234 -1.11 10.89 22.94
C ASP A 234 -1.73 11.65 21.77
N LYS A 235 -1.98 12.94 22.03
CA LYS A 235 -2.69 13.81 21.10
C LYS A 235 -2.03 13.90 19.73
N GLN A 236 -0.70 13.87 19.66
CA GLN A 236 0.02 13.95 18.39
C GLN A 236 -0.28 12.72 17.50
N VAL A 237 -0.10 11.53 18.07
CA VAL A 237 -0.33 10.26 17.35
C VAL A 237 -1.82 10.09 17.02
N PHE A 238 -2.72 10.39 17.94
CA PHE A 238 -4.16 10.30 17.73
C PHE A 238 -4.64 11.16 16.54
N TRP A 239 -4.29 12.46 16.55
CA TRP A 239 -4.69 13.36 15.48
C TRP A 239 -3.99 13.03 14.15
N PHE A 240 -2.76 12.49 14.21
CA PHE A 240 -2.09 12.00 13.01
C PHE A 240 -2.82 10.83 12.39
N LEU A 241 -3.18 9.79 13.15
CA LEU A 241 -3.91 8.62 12.64
C LEU A 241 -5.27 9.02 12.04
N LEU A 242 -5.97 9.93 12.68
CA LEU A 242 -7.26 10.43 12.17
C LEU A 242 -7.08 11.25 10.87
N ALA A 243 -6.03 12.08 10.80
CA ALA A 243 -5.68 12.81 9.59
C ALA A 243 -5.29 11.84 8.47
N PHE A 244 -4.43 10.86 8.79
CA PHE A 244 -3.97 9.83 7.86
C PHE A 244 -5.14 9.03 7.30
N PHE A 245 -6.05 8.58 8.15
CA PHE A 245 -7.27 7.92 7.73
C PHE A 245 -8.04 8.72 6.68
N CYS A 246 -8.21 10.04 6.88
CA CYS A 246 -8.95 10.88 5.93
C CYS A 246 -8.20 11.06 4.60
N TYR A 247 -6.94 11.56 4.65
CA TYR A 247 -6.28 11.92 3.39
C TYR A 247 -5.78 10.71 2.59
N ILE A 248 -5.37 9.62 3.27
CA ILE A 248 -4.91 8.43 2.56
C ILE A 248 -6.07 7.67 1.90
N ASP A 249 -7.27 7.75 2.48
CA ASP A 249 -8.51 7.28 1.86
C ASP A 249 -8.75 7.94 0.51
N GLY A 250 -8.69 9.27 0.48
CA GLY A 250 -8.79 10.00 -0.78
C GLY A 250 -7.71 9.59 -1.79
N VAL A 251 -6.46 9.41 -1.34
CA VAL A 251 -5.34 8.98 -2.19
C VAL A 251 -5.58 7.59 -2.77
N TYR A 252 -5.88 6.60 -1.94
CA TYR A 252 -6.12 5.23 -2.41
C TYR A 252 -7.38 5.13 -3.26
N THR A 253 -8.44 5.86 -2.93
CA THR A 253 -9.66 5.89 -3.74
C THR A 253 -9.39 6.45 -5.14
N ILE A 254 -8.61 7.51 -5.28
CA ILE A 254 -8.22 8.05 -6.59
C ILE A 254 -7.44 7.00 -7.39
N ILE A 255 -6.51 6.27 -6.76
CA ILE A 255 -5.69 5.25 -7.42
C ILE A 255 -6.55 4.05 -7.82
N ASP A 256 -7.34 3.52 -6.89
CA ASP A 256 -8.11 2.28 -7.08
C ASP A 256 -9.30 2.47 -8.04
N MET A 257 -9.91 3.65 -8.04
CA MET A 257 -11.06 3.94 -8.90
C MET A 257 -10.68 4.62 -10.23
N ALA A 258 -9.40 4.90 -10.49
CA ALA A 258 -8.98 5.64 -11.69
C ALA A 258 -9.49 5.01 -13.00
N THR A 259 -9.34 3.69 -13.16
CA THR A 259 -9.80 2.97 -14.35
C THR A 259 -11.32 2.94 -14.45
N ALA A 260 -12.02 2.65 -13.34
CA ALA A 260 -13.47 2.64 -13.30
C ALA A 260 -14.05 4.02 -13.64
N TYR A 261 -13.45 5.07 -13.09
CA TYR A 261 -13.82 6.46 -13.38
C TYR A 261 -13.60 6.81 -14.86
N GLY A 262 -12.41 6.51 -15.42
CA GLY A 262 -12.13 6.76 -16.84
C GLY A 262 -13.06 5.98 -17.77
N THR A 263 -13.40 4.74 -17.44
CA THR A 263 -14.36 3.92 -18.19
C THR A 263 -15.77 4.51 -18.12
N ALA A 264 -16.20 5.00 -16.95
CA ALA A 264 -17.51 5.67 -16.79
C ALA A 264 -17.62 6.96 -17.64
N LEU A 265 -16.50 7.61 -17.96
CA LEU A 265 -16.43 8.76 -18.87
C LEU A 265 -16.32 8.35 -20.35
N GLY A 266 -16.32 7.04 -20.67
CA GLY A 266 -16.20 6.54 -22.05
C GLY A 266 -14.78 6.67 -22.64
N LEU A 267 -13.74 6.75 -21.78
CA LEU A 267 -12.36 6.83 -22.24
C LEU A 267 -11.83 5.47 -22.72
N ASP A 268 -10.84 5.49 -23.61
CA ASP A 268 -10.22 4.28 -24.15
C ASP A 268 -9.51 3.45 -23.06
N THR A 269 -9.86 2.18 -22.96
CA THR A 269 -9.34 1.27 -21.93
C THR A 269 -7.83 1.07 -22.03
N THR A 270 -7.30 0.97 -23.26
CA THR A 270 -5.84 0.82 -23.45
C THR A 270 -5.11 2.07 -22.93
N GLY A 271 -5.65 3.25 -23.26
CA GLY A 271 -5.13 4.52 -22.76
C GLY A 271 -5.18 4.62 -21.23
N LEU A 272 -6.22 4.09 -20.57
CA LEU A 272 -6.33 4.05 -19.12
C LEU A 272 -5.24 3.16 -18.49
N LEU A 273 -5.03 1.95 -19.03
CA LEU A 273 -3.99 1.03 -18.52
C LEU A 273 -2.57 1.59 -18.69
N LEU A 274 -2.29 2.20 -19.85
CA LEU A 274 -1.00 2.86 -20.08
C LEU A 274 -0.80 4.05 -19.15
N ALA A 275 -1.83 4.82 -18.86
CA ALA A 275 -1.76 5.94 -17.91
C ALA A 275 -1.39 5.47 -16.50
N LEU A 276 -1.89 4.30 -16.04
CA LEU A 276 -1.47 3.70 -14.76
C LEU A 276 0.03 3.36 -14.76
N LEU A 277 0.55 2.82 -15.86
CA LEU A 277 1.98 2.54 -15.98
C LEU A 277 2.81 3.83 -15.94
N VAL A 278 2.35 4.88 -16.61
CA VAL A 278 2.98 6.22 -16.56
C VAL A 278 2.99 6.75 -15.13
N THR A 279 1.91 6.58 -14.38
CA THR A 279 1.86 6.96 -12.96
C THR A 279 3.01 6.33 -12.17
N GLN A 280 3.27 5.04 -12.35
CA GLN A 280 4.37 4.33 -11.66
C GLN A 280 5.75 4.86 -12.09
N ILE A 281 5.94 5.11 -13.39
CA ILE A 281 7.20 5.64 -13.94
C ILE A 281 7.48 7.04 -13.38
N VAL A 282 6.47 7.90 -13.30
CA VAL A 282 6.57 9.26 -12.74
C VAL A 282 6.77 9.23 -11.22
N ALA A 283 6.11 8.30 -10.52
CA ALA A 283 6.23 8.17 -9.07
C ALA A 283 7.66 7.81 -8.62
N PHE A 284 8.43 7.10 -9.44
CA PHE A 284 9.81 6.75 -9.12
C PHE A 284 10.71 7.98 -8.90
N PRO A 285 10.95 8.87 -9.88
CA PRO A 285 11.79 10.05 -9.68
C PRO A 285 11.17 11.02 -8.65
N SER A 286 9.85 11.12 -8.59
CA SER A 286 9.16 11.99 -7.67
C SER A 286 9.38 11.58 -6.22
N ALA A 287 9.26 10.32 -5.89
CA ALA A 287 9.55 9.82 -4.54
C ALA A 287 11.02 10.10 -4.14
N LEU A 288 11.98 9.94 -5.07
CA LEU A 288 13.38 10.30 -4.83
C LEU A 288 13.56 11.81 -4.58
N ILE A 289 12.80 12.67 -5.27
CA ILE A 289 12.82 14.13 -5.06
C ILE A 289 12.30 14.45 -3.67
N PHE A 290 11.16 13.88 -3.25
CA PHE A 290 10.63 14.08 -1.89
C PHE A 290 11.58 13.58 -0.82
N GLY A 291 12.26 12.44 -1.01
CA GLY A 291 13.30 11.96 -0.11
C GLY A 291 14.49 12.92 0.03
N ARG A 292 14.93 13.56 -1.08
CA ARG A 292 15.98 14.59 -1.02
C ARG A 292 15.48 15.89 -0.39
N LEU A 293 14.23 16.25 -0.67
CA LEU A 293 13.62 17.46 -0.15
C LEU A 293 13.45 17.39 1.37
N SER A 294 13.21 16.20 1.91
CA SER A 294 13.10 15.98 3.36
C SER A 294 14.40 16.26 4.14
N ASN A 295 15.55 16.28 3.46
CA ASN A 295 16.81 16.72 4.08
C ASN A 295 16.86 18.23 4.34
N ARG A 296 15.98 19.02 3.69
CA ARG A 296 15.90 20.49 3.87
C ARG A 296 14.64 20.92 4.61
N TYR A 297 13.56 20.18 4.42
CA TYR A 297 12.24 20.50 4.97
C TYR A 297 11.70 19.26 5.71
N PRO A 298 11.29 19.38 6.98
CA PRO A 298 10.75 18.25 7.73
C PRO A 298 9.48 17.70 7.07
N SER A 299 9.24 16.40 7.21
CA SER A 299 8.05 15.70 6.69
C SER A 299 6.75 16.39 7.09
N ALA A 300 6.69 16.99 8.29
CA ALA A 300 5.55 17.81 8.76
C ALA A 300 5.20 19.00 7.85
N LYS A 301 6.14 19.52 7.04
CA LYS A 301 5.89 20.59 6.06
C LYS A 301 5.60 20.04 4.66
N LEU A 302 6.15 18.89 4.31
CA LEU A 302 6.00 18.30 2.97
C LEU A 302 4.68 17.55 2.81
N ILE A 303 4.21 16.85 3.84
CA ILE A 303 2.94 16.10 3.80
C ILE A 303 1.74 17.02 3.48
N PRO A 304 1.57 18.20 4.11
CA PRO A 304 0.50 19.14 3.74
C PRO A 304 0.54 19.59 2.29
N VAL A 305 1.72 19.72 1.69
CA VAL A 305 1.86 20.05 0.27
C VAL A 305 1.31 18.94 -0.60
N CYS A 306 1.61 17.68 -0.26
CA CYS A 306 1.05 16.54 -0.97
C CYS A 306 -0.47 16.44 -0.82
N ILE A 307 -1.00 16.66 0.39
CA ILE A 307 -2.45 16.66 0.64
C ILE A 307 -3.15 17.75 -0.17
N ALA A 308 -2.58 18.97 -0.20
CA ALA A 308 -3.11 20.08 -1.00
C ALA A 308 -3.05 19.78 -2.51
N ALA A 309 -1.99 19.13 -2.99
CA ALA A 309 -1.90 18.68 -4.37
C ALA A 309 -3.01 17.67 -4.72
N TYR A 310 -3.28 16.70 -3.84
CA TYR A 310 -4.37 15.75 -4.02
C TYR A 310 -5.75 16.41 -3.97
N ALA A 311 -5.96 17.44 -3.14
CA ALA A 311 -7.17 18.26 -3.21
C ALA A 311 -7.32 18.93 -4.58
N GLY A 312 -6.23 19.45 -5.15
CA GLY A 312 -6.19 20.00 -6.52
C GLY A 312 -6.47 18.92 -7.59
N ILE A 313 -5.96 17.70 -7.40
CA ILE A 313 -6.25 16.54 -8.26
C ILE A 313 -7.75 16.23 -8.27
N ALA A 314 -8.41 16.21 -7.11
CA ALA A 314 -9.85 15.98 -7.00
C ALA A 314 -10.66 17.09 -7.71
N VAL A 315 -10.23 18.36 -7.58
CA VAL A 315 -10.83 19.47 -8.32
C VAL A 315 -10.61 19.32 -9.83
N PHE A 316 -9.42 18.94 -10.26
CA PHE A 316 -9.13 18.73 -11.68
C PHE A 316 -9.97 17.58 -12.26
N ALA A 317 -10.09 16.46 -11.51
CA ALA A 317 -10.93 15.33 -11.88
C ALA A 317 -12.40 15.72 -12.05
N PHE A 318 -12.92 16.67 -11.26
CA PHE A 318 -14.28 17.17 -11.41
C PHE A 318 -14.57 17.73 -12.82
N PHE A 319 -13.56 18.32 -13.49
CA PHE A 319 -13.69 18.89 -14.84
C PHE A 319 -13.19 17.98 -15.96
N LEU A 320 -12.85 16.71 -15.65
CA LEU A 320 -12.27 15.80 -16.61
C LEU A 320 -13.34 15.26 -17.58
N THR A 321 -13.08 15.41 -18.87
CA THR A 321 -13.99 14.98 -19.96
C THR A 321 -13.27 14.32 -21.13
N ARG A 322 -11.94 14.46 -21.23
CA ARG A 322 -11.16 13.99 -22.37
C ARG A 322 -9.98 13.11 -21.96
N GLN A 323 -9.60 12.18 -22.83
CA GLN A 323 -8.49 11.24 -22.64
C GLN A 323 -7.18 11.93 -22.27
N TRP A 324 -6.80 13.02 -22.90
CA TRP A 324 -5.54 13.72 -22.60
C TRP A 324 -5.51 14.32 -21.18
N GLN A 325 -6.68 14.73 -20.66
CA GLN A 325 -6.78 15.23 -19.28
C GLN A 325 -6.53 14.09 -18.28
N PHE A 326 -6.97 12.86 -18.60
CA PHE A 326 -6.68 11.67 -17.79
C PHE A 326 -5.17 11.37 -17.74
N TRP A 327 -4.45 11.55 -18.85
CA TRP A 327 -2.99 11.41 -18.86
C TRP A 327 -2.29 12.48 -18.00
N VAL A 328 -2.75 13.72 -18.06
CA VAL A 328 -2.26 14.81 -17.17
C VAL A 328 -2.53 14.46 -15.71
N LEU A 329 -3.74 13.97 -15.40
CA LEU A 329 -4.12 13.52 -14.06
C LEU A 329 -3.17 12.41 -13.57
N ALA A 330 -2.91 11.39 -14.38
CA ALA A 330 -2.02 10.28 -14.08
C ALA A 330 -0.58 10.76 -13.74
N VAL A 331 -0.06 11.71 -14.50
CA VAL A 331 1.25 12.33 -14.24
C VAL A 331 1.25 13.06 -12.90
N ILE A 332 0.23 13.90 -12.63
CA ILE A 332 0.15 14.67 -11.37
C ILE A 332 -0.01 13.73 -10.17
N VAL A 333 -0.84 12.69 -10.28
CA VAL A 333 -0.97 11.65 -9.24
C VAL A 333 0.39 11.00 -8.99
N GLY A 334 1.10 10.58 -10.03
CA GLY A 334 2.45 9.99 -9.91
C GLY A 334 3.44 10.94 -9.23
N MET A 335 3.35 12.25 -9.47
CA MET A 335 4.23 13.24 -8.83
C MET A 335 4.09 13.31 -7.31
N PHE A 336 2.92 13.01 -6.74
CA PHE A 336 2.68 13.17 -5.31
C PHE A 336 2.43 11.86 -4.56
N GLN A 337 2.09 10.77 -5.27
CA GLN A 337 1.78 9.47 -4.69
C GLN A 337 2.90 8.93 -3.80
N GLY A 338 4.12 8.87 -4.33
CA GLY A 338 5.28 8.37 -3.58
C GLY A 338 5.64 9.26 -2.39
N GLY A 339 5.51 10.58 -2.56
CA GLY A 339 5.79 11.56 -1.51
C GLY A 339 4.84 11.40 -0.32
N VAL A 340 3.52 11.41 -0.56
CA VAL A 340 2.54 11.32 0.53
C VAL A 340 2.63 10.00 1.29
N GLN A 341 2.79 8.87 0.62
CA GLN A 341 2.87 7.56 1.26
C GLN A 341 4.18 7.40 2.04
N ALA A 342 5.32 7.70 1.42
CA ALA A 342 6.63 7.54 2.03
C ALA A 342 6.86 8.45 3.24
N LEU A 343 6.48 9.72 3.12
CA LEU A 343 6.64 10.70 4.20
C LEU A 343 5.66 10.45 5.34
N SER A 344 4.44 9.97 5.07
CA SER A 344 3.49 9.59 6.12
C SER A 344 4.02 8.41 6.95
N ARG A 345 4.55 7.36 6.30
CA ARG A 345 5.18 6.22 6.97
C ARG A 345 6.35 6.65 7.84
N SER A 346 7.28 7.43 7.32
CA SER A 346 8.46 7.88 8.06
C SER A 346 8.11 8.89 9.17
N HIS A 347 7.16 9.79 8.91
CA HIS A 347 6.67 10.73 9.94
C HIS A 347 6.05 9.98 11.11
N PHE A 348 5.19 9.00 10.80
CA PHE A 348 4.58 8.16 11.83
C PHE A 348 5.63 7.40 12.65
N ALA A 349 6.62 6.78 11.99
CA ALA A 349 7.72 6.09 12.68
C ALA A 349 8.51 6.98 13.65
N LYS A 350 8.56 8.30 13.40
CA LYS A 350 9.27 9.27 14.24
C LYS A 350 8.49 9.71 15.48
N ILE A 351 7.15 9.67 15.42
CA ILE A 351 6.28 10.18 16.49
C ILE A 351 5.81 9.07 17.44
N ILE A 352 6.07 7.80 17.12
CA ILE A 352 5.70 6.66 17.96
C ILE A 352 6.89 6.11 18.73
N PRO A 353 6.66 5.43 19.88
CA PRO A 353 7.72 4.71 20.58
C PRO A 353 8.28 3.57 19.71
N PRO A 354 9.60 3.51 19.45
CA PRO A 354 10.18 2.50 18.58
C PRO A 354 10.02 1.06 19.11
N GLU A 355 9.93 0.88 20.43
CA GLU A 355 9.71 -0.41 21.11
C GLU A 355 8.32 -1.00 20.82
N LYS A 356 7.35 -0.15 20.49
CA LYS A 356 5.96 -0.50 20.17
C LYS A 356 5.62 -0.30 18.69
N SER A 357 6.64 -0.21 17.83
CA SER A 357 6.44 0.11 16.41
C SER A 357 5.50 -0.88 15.70
N GLY A 358 5.53 -2.16 16.03
CA GLY A 358 4.62 -3.16 15.44
C GLY A 358 3.15 -2.92 15.81
N GLU A 359 2.88 -2.62 17.08
CA GLU A 359 1.55 -2.30 17.58
C GLU A 359 0.98 -1.05 16.90
N TYR A 360 1.74 0.03 16.86
CA TYR A 360 1.32 1.29 16.23
C TYR A 360 1.20 1.18 14.72
N PHE A 361 2.10 0.49 14.04
CA PHE A 361 1.96 0.24 12.60
C PHE A 361 0.79 -0.71 12.28
N GLY A 362 0.40 -1.58 13.19
CA GLY A 362 -0.86 -2.31 13.09
C GLY A 362 -2.08 -1.38 13.06
N LEU A 363 -2.12 -0.33 13.89
CA LEU A 363 -3.17 0.69 13.86
C LEU A 363 -3.10 1.56 12.61
N PHE A 364 -1.90 1.95 12.18
CA PHE A 364 -1.66 2.68 10.94
C PHE A 364 -2.18 1.90 9.70
N ASP A 365 -1.98 0.59 9.67
CA ASP A 365 -2.46 -0.29 8.61
C ASP A 365 -4.00 -0.35 8.57
N ILE A 366 -4.67 -0.38 9.74
CA ILE A 366 -6.13 -0.29 9.81
C ILE A 366 -6.61 1.04 9.20
N CYS A 367 -5.96 2.15 9.56
CA CYS A 367 -6.31 3.45 8.99
C CYS A 367 -6.09 3.46 7.47
N GLY A 368 -4.98 2.90 6.97
CA GLY A 368 -4.70 2.83 5.54
C GLY A 368 -5.66 1.96 4.75
N LYS A 369 -6.03 0.78 5.28
CA LYS A 369 -6.93 -0.18 4.59
C LYS A 369 -8.41 0.10 4.81
N GLY A 370 -8.77 0.55 6.02
CA GLY A 370 -10.14 0.97 6.31
C GLY A 370 -10.54 2.25 5.57
N ALA A 371 -9.53 3.02 5.20
CA ALA A 371 -9.67 4.25 4.47
C ALA A 371 -10.32 4.05 3.09
N SER A 372 -9.91 3.10 2.25
CA SER A 372 -10.49 2.89 0.91
C SER A 372 -12.02 2.66 0.90
N PHE A 373 -12.62 2.40 2.05
CA PHE A 373 -14.06 2.23 2.18
C PHE A 373 -14.85 3.56 2.15
N LEU A 374 -14.41 4.58 2.91
CA LEU A 374 -15.13 5.86 2.97
C LEU A 374 -15.05 6.62 1.64
N GLY A 375 -13.88 6.69 1.03
CA GLY A 375 -13.68 7.39 -0.22
C GLY A 375 -14.47 6.76 -1.36
N THR A 376 -14.45 5.43 -1.49
CA THR A 376 -15.27 4.73 -2.49
C THR A 376 -16.77 4.92 -2.24
N MET A 377 -17.20 4.96 -0.98
CA MET A 377 -18.59 5.24 -0.62
C MET A 377 -18.98 6.67 -0.98
N ILE A 378 -18.13 7.66 -0.69
CA ILE A 378 -18.35 9.07 -1.06
C ILE A 378 -18.47 9.21 -2.59
N VAL A 379 -17.58 8.60 -3.35
CA VAL A 379 -17.63 8.60 -4.82
C VAL A 379 -18.91 7.95 -5.32
N SER A 380 -19.26 6.77 -4.79
CA SER A 380 -20.44 6.02 -5.24
C SER A 380 -21.74 6.76 -4.93
N VAL A 381 -21.91 7.24 -3.69
CA VAL A 381 -23.10 8.01 -3.28
C VAL A 381 -23.16 9.34 -4.04
N GLY A 382 -22.05 10.05 -4.15
CA GLY A 382 -21.98 11.31 -4.88
C GLY A 382 -22.33 11.13 -6.36
N SER A 383 -21.83 10.09 -7.01
CA SER A 383 -22.15 9.76 -8.41
C SER A 383 -23.62 9.36 -8.57
N GLN A 384 -24.16 8.54 -7.65
CA GLN A 384 -25.53 8.07 -7.71
C GLN A 384 -26.55 9.20 -7.49
N LEU A 385 -26.32 10.08 -6.51
CA LEU A 385 -27.22 11.19 -6.20
C LEU A 385 -27.22 12.27 -7.29
N THR A 386 -26.12 12.48 -7.96
CA THR A 386 -25.97 13.55 -8.97
C THR A 386 -26.06 13.07 -10.42
N GLY A 387 -26.01 11.76 -10.65
CA GLY A 387 -25.92 11.18 -12.00
C GLY A 387 -24.58 11.47 -12.69
N SER A 388 -23.53 11.92 -11.97
CA SER A 388 -22.25 12.34 -12.53
C SER A 388 -21.08 11.72 -11.79
N ALA A 389 -20.27 10.92 -12.50
CA ALA A 389 -19.03 10.35 -11.97
C ALA A 389 -18.02 11.44 -11.57
N ASN A 390 -18.01 12.58 -12.27
CA ASN A 390 -17.14 13.71 -11.98
C ASN A 390 -17.44 14.31 -10.60
N VAL A 391 -18.73 14.46 -10.26
CA VAL A 391 -19.15 14.95 -8.94
C VAL A 391 -18.73 13.97 -7.85
N GLY A 392 -18.91 12.66 -8.10
CA GLY A 392 -18.47 11.62 -7.17
C GLY A 392 -16.98 11.73 -6.83
N VAL A 393 -16.11 11.73 -7.85
CA VAL A 393 -14.66 11.84 -7.65
C VAL A 393 -14.26 13.19 -7.07
N GLY A 394 -14.87 14.29 -7.55
CA GLY A 394 -14.63 15.63 -7.01
C GLY A 394 -14.97 15.77 -5.53
N SER A 395 -15.96 15.01 -5.02
CA SER A 395 -16.35 15.02 -3.60
C SER A 395 -15.24 14.55 -2.65
N LEU A 396 -14.22 13.84 -3.16
CA LEU A 396 -13.05 13.44 -2.37
C LEU A 396 -12.26 14.63 -1.83
N ILE A 397 -12.46 15.83 -2.37
CA ILE A 397 -11.84 17.06 -1.84
C ILE A 397 -12.15 17.25 -0.34
N LEU A 398 -13.33 16.81 0.11
CA LEU A 398 -13.72 16.90 1.53
C LEU A 398 -12.76 16.11 2.43
N LEU A 399 -12.36 14.90 2.00
CA LEU A 399 -11.40 14.08 2.76
C LEU A 399 -10.03 14.75 2.83
N PHE A 400 -9.58 15.38 1.75
CA PHE A 400 -8.30 16.10 1.75
C PHE A 400 -8.34 17.35 2.61
N ILE A 401 -9.44 18.12 2.60
CA ILE A 401 -9.59 19.29 3.47
C ILE A 401 -9.59 18.88 4.94
N VAL A 402 -10.39 17.87 5.31
CA VAL A 402 -10.45 17.37 6.69
C VAL A 402 -9.09 16.80 7.09
N GLY A 403 -8.49 15.95 6.26
CA GLY A 403 -7.16 15.38 6.50
C GLY A 403 -6.08 16.44 6.67
N PHE A 404 -6.10 17.50 5.86
CA PHE A 404 -5.17 18.64 5.97
C PHE A 404 -5.30 19.36 7.32
N VAL A 405 -6.54 19.68 7.72
CA VAL A 405 -6.82 20.37 9.00
C VAL A 405 -6.37 19.51 10.18
N LEU A 406 -6.75 18.24 10.20
CA LEU A 406 -6.39 17.31 11.28
C LEU A 406 -4.87 17.09 11.35
N PHE A 407 -4.18 17.02 10.21
CA PHE A 407 -2.72 16.92 10.18
C PHE A 407 -2.05 18.17 10.79
N ARG A 408 -2.58 19.36 10.49
CA ARG A 408 -2.09 20.61 11.10
C ARG A 408 -2.31 20.63 12.61
N VAL A 409 -3.43 20.07 13.08
CA VAL A 409 -3.69 19.90 14.52
C VAL A 409 -2.65 18.98 15.15
N SER A 410 -2.39 17.81 14.53
CA SER A 410 -1.36 16.88 15.01
C SER A 410 0.02 17.54 15.15
N CYS A 411 0.46 18.30 14.13
CA CYS A 411 1.75 18.97 14.18
C CYS A 411 1.84 19.99 15.34
N ARG A 412 0.78 20.75 15.60
CA ARG A 412 0.73 21.70 16.74
C ARG A 412 0.84 21.02 18.10
N GLN A 413 0.25 19.82 18.25
CA GLN A 413 0.37 19.07 19.50
C GLN A 413 1.79 18.57 19.76
N GLY A 414 2.54 18.22 18.69
CA GLY A 414 3.96 17.84 18.82
C GLY A 414 4.92 19.00 19.10
N GLU A 415 4.53 20.26 18.80
CA GLU A 415 5.32 21.44 19.13
C GLU A 415 5.12 21.89 20.62
N THR A 416 4.06 21.41 21.25
CA THR A 416 3.68 21.76 22.63
C THR A 416 4.03 20.71 23.65
N ALA A 417 4.45 19.52 23.23
CA ALA A 417 4.90 18.40 24.05
C ALA A 417 6.43 18.38 24.13
#